data_f3866d5d0a2f07d598196f8fcf3c2586
#
_entry.id   f3866d5d0a2f07d598196f8fcf3c2586
#
_cell.length_a   1.000
_cell.length_b   1.000
_cell.length_c   1.000
_cell.angle_alpha   90.00
_cell.angle_beta   90.00
_cell.angle_gamma   90.00
#
_symmetry.space_group_name_H-M   'P 1'
#
loop_
_entity.id
_entity.type
_entity.pdbx_description
1 polymer ?
#
loop_
_entity_poly.entity_id
_entity_poly.type
_entity_poly.pdbx_seq_one_letter_code
_entity_poly.pdbx_strand_id
1 'polypeptide(L)'
;MLVLDYLKAGLFVVAAAAALFAAAGTVAIPGFWAYLAIFAVVMIVSFAALDPDLLRERMRPGGEKPPLALRVFSLVLFAHWIVAGLDRGRFHWSDDVPGWLQGICLFTVAAGYALALWAMRVNRFFSSVIRIQTDRGQHVITSGPYAFVRHPGYTAGILIIAASGPALGSWLAAALVVIFSLPFLLYRTITEDRFLQVELAGYSDYAAQVRWRLVPGIW
;
A
#
# COMPACT_ATOMS: atom_id res chain seq x y z
N MET A 1 4.82 -18.58 15.88
CA MET A 1 3.99 -17.63 15.10
C MET A 1 4.84 -16.62 14.36
N LEU A 2 5.68 -15.83 15.01
CA LEU A 2 6.55 -14.82 14.36
C LEU A 2 7.43 -15.36 13.21
N VAL A 3 8.09 -16.52 13.38
CA VAL A 3 8.96 -17.11 12.35
C VAL A 3 8.20 -17.39 11.05
N LEU A 4 7.00 -17.95 11.13
CA LEU A 4 6.18 -18.23 9.93
C LEU A 4 5.75 -16.94 9.22
N ASP A 5 5.53 -15.87 9.96
CA ASP A 5 5.12 -14.59 9.39
C ASP A 5 6.30 -13.87 8.71
N TYR A 6 7.50 -13.96 9.27
CA TYR A 6 8.75 -13.54 8.58
C TYR A 6 9.02 -14.34 7.31
N LEU A 7 8.78 -15.66 7.34
CA LEU A 7 8.93 -16.51 6.16
C LEU A 7 7.95 -16.13 5.06
N LYS A 8 6.68 -15.85 5.40
CA LYS A 8 5.68 -15.38 4.41
C LYS A 8 6.06 -14.03 3.80
N ALA A 9 6.55 -13.10 4.62
CA ALA A 9 7.01 -11.80 4.13
C ALA A 9 8.22 -11.93 3.20
N GLY A 10 9.21 -12.75 3.58
CA GLY A 10 10.34 -13.06 2.72
C GLY A 10 9.90 -13.73 1.42
N LEU A 11 8.99 -14.70 1.48
CA LEU A 11 8.43 -15.35 0.29
C LEU A 11 7.71 -14.35 -0.63
N PHE A 12 7.01 -13.36 -0.06
CA PHE A 12 6.35 -12.33 -0.85
C PHE A 12 7.36 -11.42 -1.60
N VAL A 13 8.47 -11.05 -0.96
CA VAL A 13 9.56 -10.30 -1.63
C VAL A 13 10.19 -11.13 -2.75
N VAL A 14 10.42 -12.42 -2.49
CA VAL A 14 10.95 -13.35 -3.51
C VAL A 14 9.96 -13.51 -4.67
N ALA A 15 8.66 -13.61 -4.39
CA ALA A 15 7.62 -13.69 -5.43
C ALA A 15 7.55 -12.41 -6.27
N ALA A 16 7.70 -11.23 -5.65
CA ALA A 16 7.77 -9.96 -6.36
C ALA A 16 9.01 -9.88 -7.26
N ALA A 17 10.18 -10.29 -6.74
CA ALA A 17 11.42 -10.36 -7.51
C ALA A 17 11.29 -11.34 -8.69
N ALA A 18 10.73 -12.52 -8.46
CA ALA A 18 10.47 -13.52 -9.49
C ALA A 18 9.52 -12.96 -10.57
N ALA A 19 8.42 -12.27 -10.18
CA ALA A 19 7.49 -11.66 -11.12
C ALA A 19 8.19 -10.63 -12.02
N LEU A 20 9.04 -9.77 -11.46
CA LEU A 20 9.80 -8.77 -12.21
C LEU A 20 10.85 -9.39 -13.12
N PHE A 21 11.78 -10.17 -12.56
CA PHE A 21 12.97 -10.63 -13.28
C PHE A 21 12.70 -11.82 -14.21
N ALA A 22 11.81 -12.76 -13.84
CA ALA A 22 11.41 -13.83 -14.75
C ALA A 22 10.64 -13.29 -15.96
N ALA A 23 9.77 -12.30 -15.75
CA ALA A 23 9.09 -11.61 -16.85
C ALA A 23 10.08 -10.83 -17.71
N ALA A 24 11.03 -10.12 -17.12
CA ALA A 24 12.06 -9.37 -17.85
C ALA A 24 13.04 -10.28 -18.62
N GLY A 25 13.28 -11.51 -18.15
CA GLY A 25 14.30 -12.40 -18.72
C GLY A 25 15.72 -11.97 -18.41
N THR A 26 15.92 -11.00 -17.54
CA THR A 26 17.24 -10.49 -17.13
C THR A 26 17.17 -9.91 -15.71
N VAL A 27 18.27 -9.98 -15.00
CA VAL A 27 18.47 -9.34 -13.68
C VAL A 27 19.23 -8.01 -13.77
N ALA A 28 19.61 -7.59 -14.97
CA ALA A 28 20.43 -6.41 -15.23
C ALA A 28 19.61 -5.11 -15.35
N ILE A 29 18.56 -4.96 -14.51
CA ILE A 29 17.73 -3.75 -14.46
C ILE A 29 17.86 -3.12 -13.05
N PRO A 30 18.74 -2.11 -12.88
CA PRO A 30 19.03 -1.52 -11.56
C PRO A 30 17.78 -0.95 -10.85
N GLY A 31 16.82 -0.39 -11.59
CA GLY A 31 15.57 0.14 -11.05
C GLY A 31 14.74 -0.92 -10.32
N PHE A 32 14.73 -2.16 -10.78
CA PHE A 32 14.04 -3.27 -10.12
C PHE A 32 14.68 -3.62 -8.77
N TRP A 33 15.99 -3.63 -8.71
CA TRP A 33 16.72 -3.86 -7.45
C TRP A 33 16.47 -2.73 -6.45
N ALA A 34 16.48 -1.47 -6.89
CA ALA A 34 16.16 -0.32 -6.04
C ALA A 34 14.73 -0.40 -5.49
N TYR A 35 13.76 -0.74 -6.34
CA TYR A 35 12.36 -0.91 -5.94
C TYR A 35 12.20 -2.05 -4.91
N LEU A 36 12.80 -3.20 -5.17
CA LEU A 36 12.77 -4.37 -4.27
C LEU A 36 13.49 -4.09 -2.96
N ALA A 37 14.59 -3.33 -2.98
CA ALA A 37 15.29 -2.91 -1.77
C ALA A 37 14.41 -2.04 -0.88
N ILE A 38 13.70 -1.05 -1.45
CA ILE A 38 12.71 -0.25 -0.71
C ILE A 38 11.67 -1.18 -0.06
N PHE A 39 11.14 -2.11 -0.84
CA PHE A 39 10.12 -3.04 -0.37
C PHE A 39 10.63 -3.96 0.75
N ALA A 40 11.83 -4.51 0.62
CA ALA A 40 12.47 -5.34 1.65
C ALA A 40 12.72 -4.54 2.95
N VAL A 41 13.24 -3.32 2.85
CA VAL A 41 13.46 -2.44 4.00
C VAL A 41 12.13 -2.14 4.72
N VAL A 42 11.08 -1.82 3.97
CA VAL A 42 9.75 -1.57 4.54
C VAL A 42 9.23 -2.80 5.28
N MET A 43 9.40 -4.00 4.73
CA MET A 43 9.01 -5.24 5.39
C MET A 43 9.78 -5.45 6.70
N ILE A 44 11.10 -5.28 6.69
CA ILE A 44 11.95 -5.39 7.89
C ILE A 44 11.51 -4.38 8.96
N VAL A 45 11.34 -3.11 8.57
CA VAL A 45 10.92 -2.04 9.48
C VAL A 45 9.51 -2.31 10.02
N SER A 46 8.59 -2.82 9.21
CA SER A 46 7.24 -3.17 9.65
C SER A 46 7.26 -4.20 10.78
N PHE A 47 8.05 -5.25 10.64
CA PHE A 47 8.16 -6.29 11.67
C PHE A 47 8.92 -5.82 12.93
N ALA A 48 9.88 -4.89 12.76
CA ALA A 48 10.65 -4.36 13.88
C ALA A 48 9.89 -3.29 14.68
N ALA A 49 9.05 -2.49 14.01
CA ALA A 49 8.49 -1.26 14.57
C ALA A 49 6.98 -1.31 14.85
N LEU A 50 6.24 -2.27 14.28
CA LEU A 50 4.80 -2.38 14.46
C LEU A 50 4.46 -3.40 15.55
N ASP A 51 3.35 -3.14 16.26
CA ASP A 51 2.81 -4.03 17.26
C ASP A 51 2.46 -5.40 16.65
N PRO A 52 2.88 -6.53 17.26
CA PRO A 52 2.54 -7.88 16.78
C PRO A 52 1.03 -8.14 16.68
N ASP A 53 0.21 -7.48 17.51
CA ASP A 53 -1.24 -7.58 17.47
C ASP A 53 -1.80 -6.88 16.22
N LEU A 54 -1.24 -5.72 15.86
CA LEU A 54 -1.57 -5.03 14.61
C LEU A 54 -1.18 -5.87 13.38
N LEU A 55 0.00 -6.46 13.38
CA LEU A 55 0.44 -7.33 12.27
C LEU A 55 -0.49 -8.54 12.10
N ARG A 56 -0.95 -9.14 13.21
CA ARG A 56 -1.94 -10.23 13.18
C ARG A 56 -3.28 -9.79 12.59
N GLU A 57 -3.81 -8.66 13.06
CA GLU A 57 -5.06 -8.08 12.54
C GLU A 57 -4.96 -7.80 11.02
N ARG A 58 -3.83 -7.30 10.55
CA ARG A 58 -3.64 -7.04 9.12
C ARG A 58 -3.58 -8.30 8.27
N MET A 59 -2.99 -9.38 8.78
CA MET A 59 -2.88 -10.66 8.06
C MET A 59 -4.16 -11.49 8.14
N ARG A 60 -4.90 -11.39 9.24
CA ARG A 60 -6.15 -12.13 9.49
C ARG A 60 -7.14 -11.25 10.25
N PRO A 61 -7.80 -10.31 9.55
CA PRO A 61 -8.71 -9.35 10.19
C PRO A 61 -9.87 -10.07 10.87
N GLY A 62 -10.04 -9.87 12.18
CA GLY A 62 -11.05 -10.59 12.97
C GLY A 62 -10.87 -12.11 12.99
N GLY A 63 -9.70 -12.63 12.60
CA GLY A 63 -9.45 -14.08 12.48
C GLY A 63 -9.90 -14.70 11.16
N GLU A 64 -10.51 -13.95 10.26
CA GLU A 64 -11.07 -14.42 8.99
C GLU A 64 -10.08 -14.33 7.81
N LYS A 65 -10.46 -14.96 6.69
CA LYS A 65 -9.71 -14.84 5.44
C LYS A 65 -9.99 -13.47 4.80
N PRO A 66 -8.98 -12.84 4.13
CA PRO A 66 -9.20 -11.59 3.40
C PRO A 66 -10.34 -11.72 2.38
N PRO A 67 -11.23 -10.72 2.29
CA PRO A 67 -12.32 -10.73 1.33
C PRO A 67 -11.83 -10.79 -0.12
N LEU A 68 -12.70 -11.26 -1.03
CA LEU A 68 -12.37 -11.44 -2.45
C LEU A 68 -11.80 -10.16 -3.08
N ALA A 69 -12.34 -9.00 -2.75
CA ALA A 69 -11.89 -7.72 -3.28
C ALA A 69 -10.40 -7.44 -2.97
N LEU A 70 -9.92 -7.78 -1.77
CA LEU A 70 -8.50 -7.64 -1.43
C LEU A 70 -7.61 -8.64 -2.17
N ARG A 71 -8.12 -9.84 -2.46
CA ARG A 71 -7.38 -10.82 -3.27
C ARG A 71 -7.26 -10.36 -4.72
N VAL A 72 -8.34 -9.83 -5.30
CA VAL A 72 -8.31 -9.25 -6.65
C VAL A 72 -7.34 -8.07 -6.69
N PHE A 73 -7.37 -7.19 -5.70
CA PHE A 73 -6.40 -6.09 -5.59
C PHE A 73 -4.95 -6.59 -5.55
N SER A 74 -4.67 -7.66 -4.80
CA SER A 74 -3.34 -8.29 -4.78
C SER A 74 -2.92 -8.85 -6.13
N LEU A 75 -3.86 -9.46 -6.89
CA LEU A 75 -3.58 -9.95 -8.24
C LEU A 75 -3.22 -8.81 -9.20
N VAL A 76 -3.88 -7.65 -9.10
CA VAL A 76 -3.53 -6.45 -9.89
C VAL A 76 -2.10 -5.99 -9.55
N LEU A 77 -1.70 -6.01 -8.27
CA LEU A 77 -0.33 -5.68 -7.87
C LEU A 77 0.70 -6.66 -8.44
N PHE A 78 0.41 -7.95 -8.49
CA PHE A 78 1.30 -8.92 -9.14
C PHE A 78 1.33 -8.75 -10.67
N ALA A 79 0.18 -8.50 -11.28
CA ALA A 79 0.08 -8.30 -12.73
C ALA A 79 0.91 -7.09 -13.19
N HIS A 80 0.90 -5.97 -12.44
CA HIS A 80 1.68 -4.80 -12.84
C HIS A 80 3.20 -5.06 -12.76
N TRP A 81 3.69 -5.88 -11.81
CA TRP A 81 5.10 -6.27 -11.78
C TRP A 81 5.48 -7.14 -12.96
N ILE A 82 4.61 -8.10 -13.34
CA ILE A 82 4.82 -8.93 -14.53
C ILE A 82 4.86 -8.05 -15.78
N VAL A 83 3.88 -7.12 -15.93
CA VAL A 83 3.83 -6.20 -17.06
C VAL A 83 5.05 -5.29 -17.10
N ALA A 84 5.50 -4.74 -15.97
CA ALA A 84 6.72 -3.96 -15.90
C ALA A 84 7.96 -4.76 -16.34
N GLY A 85 8.03 -6.03 -15.91
CA GLY A 85 9.11 -6.94 -16.32
C GLY A 85 9.08 -7.21 -17.82
N LEU A 86 7.93 -7.58 -18.38
CA LEU A 86 7.76 -7.84 -19.81
C LEU A 86 8.08 -6.60 -20.66
N ASP A 87 7.55 -5.45 -20.24
CA ASP A 87 7.76 -4.19 -20.94
C ASP A 87 9.25 -3.79 -20.92
N ARG A 88 9.83 -3.70 -19.74
CA ARG A 88 11.19 -3.18 -19.56
C ARG A 88 12.30 -4.14 -20.04
N GLY A 89 12.05 -5.45 -20.01
CA GLY A 89 13.08 -6.46 -20.27
C GLY A 89 12.96 -7.19 -21.60
N ARG A 90 11.77 -7.17 -22.25
CA ARG A 90 11.53 -7.99 -23.46
C ARG A 90 10.93 -7.24 -24.61
N PHE A 91 9.85 -6.48 -24.37
CA PHE A 91 9.00 -6.00 -25.45
C PHE A 91 9.14 -4.51 -25.73
N HIS A 92 9.61 -3.72 -24.77
CA HIS A 92 9.83 -2.27 -24.91
C HIS A 92 8.61 -1.49 -25.44
N TRP A 93 7.41 -1.83 -24.92
CA TRP A 93 6.15 -1.22 -25.36
C TRP A 93 6.01 0.23 -24.91
N SER A 94 6.52 0.55 -23.71
CA SER A 94 6.31 1.84 -23.04
C SER A 94 7.41 2.16 -22.02
N ASP A 95 8.63 1.70 -22.26
CA ASP A 95 9.76 1.78 -21.33
C ASP A 95 10.63 3.04 -21.47
N ASP A 96 10.09 4.07 -22.10
CA ASP A 96 10.72 5.39 -22.33
C ASP A 96 10.61 6.34 -21.13
N VAL A 97 10.35 5.81 -19.92
CA VAL A 97 10.31 6.61 -18.69
C VAL A 97 11.69 7.21 -18.41
N PRO A 98 11.82 8.55 -18.34
CA PRO A 98 13.10 9.19 -18.08
C PRO A 98 13.71 8.76 -16.73
N GLY A 99 15.03 8.55 -16.69
CA GLY A 99 15.71 8.09 -15.46
C GLY A 99 15.54 9.02 -14.25
N TRP A 100 15.50 10.33 -14.46
CA TRP A 100 15.20 11.28 -13.38
C TRP A 100 13.80 11.09 -12.79
N LEU A 101 12.82 10.79 -13.65
CA LEU A 101 11.44 10.52 -13.21
C LEU A 101 11.36 9.18 -12.47
N GLN A 102 12.05 8.14 -12.94
CA GLN A 102 12.17 6.88 -12.20
C GLN A 102 12.70 7.11 -10.79
N GLY A 103 13.75 7.97 -10.64
CA GLY A 103 14.31 8.33 -9.33
C GLY A 103 13.30 9.05 -8.43
N ILE A 104 12.58 10.05 -8.95
CA ILE A 104 11.50 10.73 -8.21
C ILE A 104 10.41 9.74 -7.80
N CYS A 105 10.01 8.85 -8.70
CA CYS A 105 8.98 7.86 -8.42
C CYS A 105 9.43 6.81 -7.37
N LEU A 106 10.68 6.37 -7.40
CA LEU A 106 11.26 5.52 -6.34
C LEU A 106 11.21 6.22 -4.98
N PHE A 107 11.59 7.51 -4.93
CA PHE A 107 11.48 8.30 -3.71
C PHE A 107 10.02 8.43 -3.24
N THR A 108 9.08 8.67 -4.16
CA THR A 108 7.64 8.76 -3.86
C THR A 108 7.08 7.44 -3.32
N VAL A 109 7.51 6.31 -3.86
CA VAL A 109 7.16 4.97 -3.34
C VAL A 109 7.69 4.81 -1.91
N ALA A 110 8.95 5.16 -1.66
CA ALA A 110 9.53 5.09 -0.32
C ALA A 110 8.81 6.01 0.68
N ALA A 111 8.49 7.26 0.27
CA ALA A 111 7.73 8.21 1.08
C ALA A 111 6.30 7.71 1.37
N GLY A 112 5.63 7.11 0.38
CA GLY A 112 4.33 6.49 0.56
C GLY A 112 4.37 5.36 1.60
N TYR A 113 5.35 4.49 1.52
CA TYR A 113 5.54 3.43 2.54
C TYR A 113 5.87 4.00 3.92
N ALA A 114 6.70 5.05 4.00
CA ALA A 114 6.99 5.72 5.27
C ALA A 114 5.72 6.32 5.89
N LEU A 115 4.86 6.95 5.08
CA LEU A 115 3.55 7.46 5.54
C LEU A 115 2.63 6.32 6.01
N ALA A 116 2.59 5.21 5.29
CA ALA A 116 1.83 4.03 5.69
C ALA A 116 2.30 3.47 7.04
N LEU A 117 3.61 3.34 7.23
CA LEU A 117 4.21 2.89 8.48
C LEU A 117 3.90 3.86 9.63
N TRP A 118 3.99 5.17 9.38
CA TRP A 118 3.62 6.17 10.38
C TRP A 118 2.15 6.08 10.77
N ALA A 119 1.25 5.95 9.80
CA ALA A 119 -0.18 5.75 10.05
C ALA A 119 -0.44 4.48 10.87
N MET A 120 0.18 3.37 10.53
CA MET A 120 0.06 2.09 11.24
C MET A 120 0.64 2.14 12.66
N ARG A 121 1.76 2.85 12.86
CA ARG A 121 2.39 2.97 14.18
C ARG A 121 1.53 3.76 15.16
N VAL A 122 0.81 4.77 14.67
CA VAL A 122 -0.06 5.63 15.49
C VAL A 122 -1.42 4.97 15.72
N ASN A 123 -1.93 4.21 14.74
CA ASN A 123 -3.25 3.59 14.79
C ASN A 123 -3.16 2.07 14.93
N ARG A 124 -3.29 1.58 16.16
CA ARG A 124 -3.32 0.13 16.45
C ARG A 124 -4.54 -0.60 15.86
N PHE A 125 -5.56 0.13 15.39
CA PHE A 125 -6.77 -0.40 14.77
C PHE A 125 -6.70 -0.41 13.24
N PHE A 126 -5.54 -0.13 12.66
CA PHE A 126 -5.34 -0.11 11.21
C PHE A 126 -5.55 -1.52 10.62
N SER A 127 -6.71 -1.77 10.03
CA SER A 127 -7.10 -3.08 9.48
C SER A 127 -7.16 -3.07 7.96
N SER A 128 -7.09 -4.26 7.37
CA SER A 128 -7.31 -4.46 5.93
C SER A 128 -8.79 -4.61 5.58
N VAL A 129 -9.68 -4.73 6.56
CA VAL A 129 -11.16 -4.78 6.39
C VAL A 129 -11.84 -3.67 7.15
N ILE A 130 -13.02 -3.27 6.66
CA ILE A 130 -13.87 -2.26 7.30
C ILE A 130 -14.70 -2.99 8.36
N ARG A 131 -14.39 -2.76 9.64
CA ARG A 131 -15.14 -3.26 10.79
C ARG A 131 -14.90 -2.39 12.01
N ILE A 132 -15.80 -2.38 12.97
CA ILE A 132 -15.52 -1.86 14.32
C ILE A 132 -14.87 -2.98 15.14
N GLN A 133 -13.71 -2.69 15.72
CA GLN A 133 -12.91 -3.61 16.52
C GLN A 133 -13.27 -3.44 18.02
N THR A 134 -14.53 -3.74 18.38
CA THR A 134 -15.01 -3.66 19.77
C THR A 134 -14.22 -4.58 20.70
N ASP A 135 -13.80 -5.73 20.16
CA ASP A 135 -12.93 -6.71 20.80
C ASP A 135 -11.55 -6.15 21.20
N ARG A 136 -11.11 -5.05 20.55
CA ARG A 136 -9.84 -4.38 20.79
C ARG A 136 -10.00 -2.97 21.40
N GLY A 137 -11.24 -2.59 21.77
CA GLY A 137 -11.56 -1.28 22.34
C GLY A 137 -11.29 -0.11 21.37
N GLN A 138 -11.74 -0.25 20.11
CA GLN A 138 -11.52 0.77 19.08
C GLN A 138 -12.08 2.12 19.49
N HIS A 139 -11.28 3.15 19.32
CA HIS A 139 -11.62 4.55 19.49
C HIS A 139 -10.99 5.39 18.37
N VAL A 140 -11.42 6.63 18.24
CA VAL A 140 -10.92 7.55 17.22
C VAL A 140 -9.46 7.92 17.49
N ILE A 141 -8.61 7.80 16.46
CA ILE A 141 -7.22 8.25 16.49
C ILE A 141 -7.13 9.62 15.80
N THR A 142 -6.61 10.62 16.50
CA THR A 142 -6.53 12.01 16.02
C THR A 142 -5.09 12.52 15.90
N SER A 143 -4.10 11.71 16.29
CA SER A 143 -2.69 12.10 16.34
C SER A 143 -1.90 11.67 15.10
N GLY A 144 -0.66 12.16 14.98
CA GLY A 144 0.22 11.85 13.86
C GLY A 144 -0.39 12.28 12.52
N PRO A 145 -0.35 11.42 11.47
CA PRO A 145 -0.88 11.78 10.16
C PRO A 145 -2.41 11.95 10.16
N TYR A 146 -3.12 11.38 11.16
CA TYR A 146 -4.56 11.55 11.34
C TYR A 146 -4.97 12.96 11.79
N ALA A 147 -4.02 13.78 12.24
CA ALA A 147 -4.26 15.20 12.52
C ALA A 147 -4.44 16.03 11.22
N PHE A 148 -3.99 15.52 10.09
CA PHE A 148 -4.01 16.24 8.81
C PHE A 148 -5.06 15.71 7.84
N VAL A 149 -5.20 14.37 7.76
CA VAL A 149 -6.18 13.69 6.90
C VAL A 149 -6.76 12.49 7.63
N ARG A 150 -8.03 12.16 7.33
CA ARG A 150 -8.74 11.07 8.01
C ARG A 150 -8.24 9.69 7.61
N HIS A 151 -7.74 9.53 6.39
CA HIS A 151 -7.32 8.24 5.83
C HIS A 151 -5.88 8.25 5.28
N PRO A 152 -4.87 8.51 6.12
CA PRO A 152 -3.48 8.61 5.67
C PRO A 152 -2.94 7.32 5.06
N GLY A 153 -3.49 6.17 5.43
CA GLY A 153 -3.16 4.89 4.83
C GLY A 153 -3.59 4.78 3.37
N TYR A 154 -4.76 5.32 3.00
CA TYR A 154 -5.19 5.38 1.61
C TYR A 154 -4.41 6.43 0.81
N THR A 155 -4.06 7.56 1.42
CA THR A 155 -3.15 8.55 0.82
C THR A 155 -1.82 7.89 0.45
N ALA A 156 -1.23 7.16 1.38
CA ALA A 156 -0.01 6.39 1.15
C ALA A 156 -0.16 5.36 0.02
N GLY A 157 -1.26 4.61 0.01
CA GLY A 157 -1.57 3.66 -1.05
C GLY A 157 -1.65 4.31 -2.42
N ILE A 158 -2.31 5.47 -2.56
CA ILE A 158 -2.41 6.21 -3.82
C ILE A 158 -1.03 6.69 -4.30
N LEU A 159 -0.19 7.22 -3.40
CA LEU A 159 1.18 7.63 -3.74
C LEU A 159 2.01 6.44 -4.28
N ILE A 160 1.93 5.30 -3.59
CA ILE A 160 2.65 4.09 -4.00
C ILE A 160 2.18 3.62 -5.38
N ILE A 161 0.86 3.52 -5.61
CA ILE A 161 0.32 3.02 -6.88
C ILE A 161 0.65 3.98 -8.04
N ALA A 162 0.47 5.28 -7.83
CA ALA A 162 0.73 6.27 -8.87
C ALA A 162 2.21 6.29 -9.30
N ALA A 163 3.13 6.05 -8.36
CA ALA A 163 4.57 6.10 -8.62
C ALA A 163 5.17 4.73 -9.01
N SER A 164 4.51 3.60 -8.70
CA SER A 164 5.10 2.27 -8.85
C SER A 164 5.48 1.92 -10.30
N GLY A 165 4.59 2.13 -11.26
CA GLY A 165 4.87 1.83 -12.66
C GLY A 165 6.03 2.65 -13.23
N PRO A 166 6.02 3.99 -13.11
CA PRO A 166 7.14 4.81 -13.57
C PRO A 166 8.44 4.53 -12.80
N ALA A 167 8.39 4.19 -11.50
CA ALA A 167 9.56 3.74 -10.73
C ALA A 167 10.21 2.49 -11.31
N LEU A 168 9.38 1.59 -11.88
CA LEU A 168 9.83 0.38 -12.59
C LEU A 168 10.17 0.65 -14.06
N GLY A 169 10.00 1.88 -14.56
CA GLY A 169 10.33 2.26 -15.93
C GLY A 169 9.30 1.83 -16.97
N SER A 170 8.01 1.68 -16.61
CA SER A 170 6.96 1.24 -17.52
C SER A 170 5.68 2.08 -17.35
N TRP A 171 5.26 2.77 -18.43
CA TRP A 171 3.99 3.48 -18.46
C TRP A 171 2.79 2.53 -18.53
N LEU A 172 2.94 1.38 -19.20
CA LEU A 172 1.89 0.37 -19.28
C LEU A 172 1.60 -0.24 -17.91
N ALA A 173 2.63 -0.55 -17.13
CA ALA A 173 2.46 -1.00 -15.75
C ALA A 173 1.83 0.08 -14.87
N ALA A 174 2.18 1.37 -15.08
CA ALA A 174 1.55 2.49 -14.40
C ALA A 174 0.06 2.58 -14.71
N ALA A 175 -0.29 2.54 -16.01
CA ALA A 175 -1.68 2.58 -16.44
C ALA A 175 -2.50 1.42 -15.83
N LEU A 176 -1.97 0.20 -15.90
CA LEU A 176 -2.61 -0.99 -15.33
C LEU A 176 -2.89 -0.81 -13.84
N VAL A 177 -1.87 -0.53 -13.04
CA VAL A 177 -2.05 -0.46 -11.58
C VAL A 177 -2.93 0.71 -11.16
N VAL A 178 -2.85 1.86 -11.83
CA VAL A 178 -3.67 3.04 -11.52
C VAL A 178 -5.13 2.79 -11.90
N ILE A 179 -5.41 2.34 -13.13
CA ILE A 179 -6.79 2.13 -13.62
C ILE A 179 -7.56 1.14 -12.75
N PHE A 180 -6.93 0.06 -12.33
CA PHE A 180 -7.60 -0.97 -11.54
C PHE A 180 -7.56 -0.75 -10.03
N SER A 181 -6.55 -0.05 -9.50
CA SER A 181 -6.39 0.10 -8.05
C SER A 181 -6.94 1.42 -7.51
N LEU A 182 -6.84 2.53 -8.26
CA LEU A 182 -7.29 3.84 -7.78
C LEU A 182 -8.80 3.89 -7.51
N PRO A 183 -9.69 3.43 -8.42
CA PRO A 183 -11.11 3.40 -8.14
C PRO A 183 -11.47 2.56 -6.90
N PHE A 184 -10.78 1.44 -6.71
CA PHE A 184 -10.96 0.58 -5.54
C PHE A 184 -10.58 1.31 -4.24
N LEU A 185 -9.43 2.01 -4.20
CA LEU A 185 -9.01 2.77 -3.02
C LEU A 185 -9.95 3.94 -2.72
N LEU A 186 -10.39 4.67 -3.74
CA LEU A 186 -11.36 5.76 -3.58
C LEU A 186 -12.71 5.25 -3.06
N TYR A 187 -13.22 4.17 -3.63
CA TYR A 187 -14.44 3.52 -3.16
C TYR A 187 -14.33 3.09 -1.70
N ARG A 188 -13.21 2.43 -1.34
CA ARG A 188 -12.98 2.03 0.04
C ARG A 188 -12.88 3.21 1.00
N THR A 189 -12.20 4.29 0.60
CA THR A 189 -12.10 5.51 1.42
C THR A 189 -13.49 6.07 1.73
N ILE A 190 -14.36 6.19 0.72
CA ILE A 190 -15.72 6.72 0.89
C ILE A 190 -16.55 5.79 1.79
N THR A 191 -16.48 4.50 1.54
CA THR A 191 -17.26 3.50 2.28
C THR A 191 -16.83 3.43 3.74
N GLU A 192 -15.51 3.40 4.00
CA GLU A 192 -14.97 3.37 5.35
C GLU A 192 -15.24 4.66 6.12
N ASP A 193 -15.07 5.83 5.49
CA ASP A 193 -15.36 7.12 6.11
C ASP A 193 -16.82 7.22 6.53
N ARG A 194 -17.77 6.80 5.66
CA ARG A 194 -19.20 6.78 5.99
C ARG A 194 -19.52 5.78 7.10
N PHE A 195 -18.96 4.60 7.04
CA PHE A 195 -19.16 3.56 8.04
C PHE A 195 -18.68 4.02 9.42
N LEU A 196 -17.47 4.60 9.50
CA LEU A 196 -16.92 5.10 10.75
C LEU A 196 -17.73 6.29 11.33
N GLN A 197 -18.32 7.15 10.49
CA GLN A 197 -19.19 8.24 10.97
C GLN A 197 -20.47 7.74 11.63
N VAL A 198 -20.97 6.57 11.22
CA VAL A 198 -22.18 5.97 11.79
C VAL A 198 -21.87 5.10 13.00
N GLU A 199 -20.83 4.29 12.92
CA GLU A 199 -20.60 3.18 13.85
C GLU A 199 -19.56 3.48 14.94
N LEU A 200 -18.64 4.45 14.73
CA LEU A 200 -17.58 4.74 15.70
C LEU A 200 -17.88 6.02 16.47
N ALA A 201 -18.16 5.87 17.78
CA ALA A 201 -18.42 7.00 18.66
C ALA A 201 -17.32 8.07 18.60
N GLY A 202 -17.68 9.33 18.42
CA GLY A 202 -16.77 10.49 18.34
C GLY A 202 -16.10 10.68 16.96
N TYR A 203 -16.32 9.79 15.98
CA TYR A 203 -15.73 9.96 14.65
C TYR A 203 -16.33 11.13 13.88
N SER A 204 -17.62 11.43 14.04
CA SER A 204 -18.28 12.58 13.41
C SER A 204 -17.70 13.92 13.90
N ASP A 205 -17.39 14.04 15.19
CA ASP A 205 -16.73 15.22 15.76
C ASP A 205 -15.30 15.38 15.23
N TYR A 206 -14.58 14.27 15.13
CA TYR A 206 -13.25 14.24 14.51
C TYR A 206 -13.33 14.65 13.02
N ALA A 207 -14.31 14.15 12.27
CA ALA A 207 -14.48 14.47 10.85
C ALA A 207 -14.86 15.96 10.62
N ALA A 208 -15.51 16.60 11.59
CA ALA A 208 -15.77 18.03 11.58
C ALA A 208 -14.48 18.87 11.76
N GLN A 209 -13.54 18.38 12.57
CA GLN A 209 -12.24 19.04 12.83
C GLN A 209 -11.24 18.76 11.70
N VAL A 210 -11.09 17.51 11.27
CA VAL A 210 -10.19 17.10 10.18
C VAL A 210 -11.01 16.89 8.92
N ARG A 211 -11.17 17.96 8.14
CA ARG A 211 -12.08 18.01 6.97
C ARG A 211 -11.64 17.11 5.82
N TRP A 212 -10.34 16.91 5.65
CA TRP A 212 -9.76 16.25 4.49
C TRP A 212 -9.71 14.73 4.66
N ARG A 213 -10.19 13.99 3.66
CA ARG A 213 -10.11 12.53 3.66
C ARG A 213 -8.71 12.04 3.31
N LEU A 214 -8.14 12.55 2.22
CA LEU A 214 -6.88 12.07 1.64
C LEU A 214 -5.83 13.17 1.47
N VAL A 215 -6.20 14.31 0.91
CA VAL A 215 -5.25 15.37 0.53
C VAL A 215 -5.71 16.70 1.10
N PRO A 216 -4.90 17.34 1.98
CA PRO A 216 -5.24 18.66 2.50
C PRO A 216 -5.50 19.67 1.39
N GLY A 217 -6.59 20.41 1.49
CA GLY A 217 -6.99 21.41 0.50
C GLY A 217 -7.75 20.88 -0.73
N ILE A 218 -7.83 19.54 -0.93
CA ILE A 218 -8.47 18.95 -2.12
C ILE A 218 -9.67 18.11 -1.73
N TRP A 219 -9.48 17.08 -0.92
CA TRP A 219 -10.55 16.11 -0.58
C TRP A 219 -10.33 15.35 0.74
#